data_9190c5eb26b5956b1f912733c65510a0
#
_entry.id   9190c5eb26b5956b1f912733c65510a0
#
_cell.length_a   1.000
_cell.length_b   1.000
_cell.length_c   1.000
_cell.angle_alpha   90.00
_cell.angle_beta   90.00
_cell.angle_gamma   90.00
#
_symmetry.space_group_name_H-M   'P 1'
#
loop_
_entity.id
_entity.type
_entity.pdbx_description
1 polymer ?
#
loop_
_entity_poly.entity_id
_entity_poly.type
_entity_poly.pdbx_seq_one_letter_code
_entity_poly.pdbx_strand_id
1 'polypeptide(L)'
;MAIYDEINSCYYLTEAGEGVDFDTLFQKITTDEDIKLVSLLKTISKLKIEIDQNHLQLMSIERTMANKGLSQIMISGEDILNLRNLNSDKLPYFLRTKTFEVLYYFNQNKENAKETIKSIVDLCNYYMENNYLDEIIYPLKNAIFISKKEKLKEETKRVRELTYSLLRLYIQDNSVREFLEILQIIKEYRTEKKKVIVRFINEVLRENTCDIYTMEELLRLKIECLDDKNNIKQAKLELARLLEKYVDELIVREDFGNAEREARKVFALYVECSDKEKVEELTNKIVFLQTQIAINMQSFKYEINLKPMVLMLEKNIEKLSFEESIIYLSEFISVFNKEEFENRLRKELESEQGFLTNAIDINIYDVDNSYIGAISGYDCRTQFISEDQMFYHLQKEYRLIGITIVFPFLSVISSKFDMNKNSLDFLIDNNGIIPNGREQNFKDGLYFALKGDISKAVHILVPQLENLLRELAAQCGEIIIKIGKNGESRKKTLRTILTSKTLSDSFDENVLFLFRGLLVEKFGSNIRNNIAHGNVDDSEIDVGSYLYLIAWVLKLLSWYSLKAKNISEKMDWKSLNTIDLGAFNNIIRV
;
A
#
# COMPACT_ATOMS: atom_id res chain seq x y z
N MET A 1 -36.87 15.94 -41.46
CA MET A 1 -36.82 14.52 -41.84
C MET A 1 -35.43 14.15 -42.32
N ALA A 2 -34.81 14.94 -43.17
CA ALA A 2 -33.47 14.69 -43.74
C ALA A 2 -32.33 14.55 -42.71
N ILE A 3 -32.31 15.37 -41.64
CA ILE A 3 -31.21 15.35 -40.68
C ILE A 3 -31.10 14.02 -39.93
N TYR A 4 -32.21 13.37 -39.56
CA TYR A 4 -32.18 12.06 -38.88
C TYR A 4 -31.69 10.93 -39.78
N ASP A 5 -32.01 11.01 -41.09
CA ASP A 5 -31.53 10.03 -42.07
C ASP A 5 -30.00 10.18 -42.25
N GLU A 6 -29.49 11.44 -42.27
CA GLU A 6 -28.06 11.70 -42.34
C GLU A 6 -27.32 11.22 -41.04
N ILE A 7 -27.89 11.46 -39.86
CA ILE A 7 -27.32 10.96 -38.58
C ILE A 7 -27.21 9.44 -38.61
N ASN A 8 -28.28 8.74 -39.01
CA ASN A 8 -28.28 7.29 -39.11
C ASN A 8 -27.31 6.76 -40.17
N SER A 9 -27.08 7.50 -41.26
CA SER A 9 -26.10 7.13 -42.29
C SER A 9 -24.64 7.22 -41.84
N CYS A 10 -24.38 8.00 -40.80
CA CYS A 10 -23.06 8.19 -40.21
C CYS A 10 -22.85 7.40 -38.90
N TYR A 11 -23.86 6.63 -38.48
CA TYR A 11 -23.76 5.75 -37.33
C TYR A 11 -22.90 4.52 -37.63
N TYR A 12 -22.07 4.10 -36.69
CA TYR A 12 -21.26 2.89 -36.79
C TYR A 12 -21.29 2.11 -35.48
N LEU A 13 -21.15 0.79 -35.60
CA LEU A 13 -20.96 -0.15 -34.53
C LEU A 13 -19.89 -1.14 -34.98
N THR A 14 -18.73 -1.10 -34.33
CA THR A 14 -17.55 -1.92 -34.66
C THR A 14 -16.92 -2.49 -33.41
N GLU A 15 -16.03 -3.47 -33.54
CA GLU A 15 -15.27 -4.01 -32.42
C GLU A 15 -14.46 -2.94 -31.65
N ALA A 16 -14.15 -1.81 -32.27
CA ALA A 16 -13.47 -0.68 -31.65
C ALA A 16 -14.41 0.27 -30.90
N GLY A 17 -15.72 0.09 -30.96
CA GLY A 17 -16.74 0.89 -30.27
C GLY A 17 -17.91 1.33 -31.14
N GLU A 18 -18.82 2.05 -30.50
CA GLU A 18 -20.04 2.59 -31.11
C GLU A 18 -19.99 4.11 -31.15
N GLY A 19 -20.55 4.70 -32.19
CA GLY A 19 -20.64 6.14 -32.29
C GLY A 19 -21.27 6.65 -33.58
N VAL A 20 -21.11 7.95 -33.81
CA VAL A 20 -21.48 8.62 -35.05
C VAL A 20 -20.26 9.34 -35.58
N ASP A 21 -19.97 9.18 -36.86
CA ASP A 21 -18.95 9.94 -37.53
C ASP A 21 -19.42 11.40 -37.75
N PHE A 22 -19.23 12.20 -36.71
CA PHE A 22 -19.65 13.60 -36.71
C PHE A 22 -18.89 14.45 -37.73
N ASP A 23 -17.68 14.09 -38.09
CA ASP A 23 -16.89 14.86 -39.04
C ASP A 23 -17.42 14.70 -40.47
N THR A 24 -17.80 13.47 -40.84
CA THR A 24 -18.53 13.19 -42.08
C THR A 24 -19.93 13.81 -42.05
N LEU A 25 -20.62 13.75 -40.92
CA LEU A 25 -21.96 14.31 -40.75
C LEU A 25 -21.95 15.83 -40.92
N PHE A 26 -20.99 16.56 -40.36
CA PHE A 26 -20.86 18.01 -40.52
C PHE A 26 -20.63 18.44 -41.99
N GLN A 27 -20.07 17.57 -42.82
CA GLN A 27 -19.89 17.87 -44.26
C GLN A 27 -21.22 17.76 -45.06
N LYS A 28 -22.21 17.03 -44.53
CA LYS A 28 -23.50 16.78 -45.19
C LYS A 28 -24.59 17.78 -44.82
N ILE A 29 -24.44 18.53 -43.74
CA ILE A 29 -25.44 19.48 -43.23
C ILE A 29 -25.12 20.89 -43.65
N THR A 30 -26.15 21.69 -43.97
CA THR A 30 -26.01 23.03 -44.53
C THR A 30 -26.79 24.09 -43.74
N THR A 31 -27.72 23.75 -42.86
CA THR A 31 -28.49 24.73 -42.10
C THR A 31 -27.88 25.00 -40.73
N ASP A 32 -27.98 26.25 -40.26
CA ASP A 32 -27.45 26.63 -38.93
C ASP A 32 -28.15 25.88 -37.78
N GLU A 33 -29.42 25.54 -37.95
CA GLU A 33 -30.20 24.76 -36.96
C GLU A 33 -29.69 23.34 -36.88
N ASP A 34 -29.42 22.66 -38.00
CA ASP A 34 -28.89 21.31 -38.05
C ASP A 34 -27.44 21.27 -37.50
N ILE A 35 -26.63 22.29 -37.80
CA ILE A 35 -25.28 22.41 -37.27
C ILE A 35 -25.28 22.51 -35.74
N LYS A 36 -26.17 23.33 -35.16
CA LYS A 36 -26.34 23.46 -33.73
C LYS A 36 -26.80 22.14 -33.11
N LEU A 37 -27.75 21.46 -33.70
CA LEU A 37 -28.25 20.18 -33.24
C LEU A 37 -27.15 19.10 -33.23
N VAL A 38 -26.45 18.96 -34.36
CA VAL A 38 -25.36 17.96 -34.49
C VAL A 38 -24.21 18.26 -33.53
N SER A 39 -23.89 19.53 -33.31
CA SER A 39 -22.90 19.94 -32.31
C SER A 39 -23.32 19.55 -30.89
N LEU A 40 -24.58 19.72 -30.56
CA LEU A 40 -25.15 19.28 -29.28
C LEU A 40 -25.11 17.75 -29.13
N LEU A 41 -25.50 16.99 -30.16
CA LEU A 41 -25.42 15.53 -30.16
C LEU A 41 -23.97 15.03 -30.04
N LYS A 42 -23.01 15.67 -30.72
CA LYS A 42 -21.58 15.40 -30.56
C LYS A 42 -21.13 15.63 -29.12
N THR A 43 -21.61 16.68 -28.47
CA THR A 43 -21.30 16.96 -27.07
C THR A 43 -21.85 15.88 -26.13
N ILE A 44 -23.13 15.53 -26.25
CA ILE A 44 -23.74 14.54 -25.35
C ILE A 44 -23.23 13.12 -25.58
N SER A 45 -22.80 12.77 -26.81
CA SER A 45 -22.20 11.46 -27.10
C SER A 45 -20.92 11.19 -26.29
N LYS A 46 -20.21 12.24 -25.89
CA LYS A 46 -19.00 12.19 -25.08
C LYS A 46 -19.27 12.22 -23.58
N LEU A 47 -20.51 12.29 -23.15
CA LEU A 47 -20.89 12.33 -21.75
C LEU A 47 -21.19 10.95 -21.20
N LYS A 48 -20.83 10.76 -19.94
CA LYS A 48 -21.09 9.56 -19.15
C LYS A 48 -21.69 9.96 -17.82
N ILE A 49 -22.76 9.30 -17.41
CA ILE A 49 -23.31 9.43 -16.06
C ILE A 49 -22.62 8.42 -15.17
N GLU A 50 -21.77 8.86 -14.26
CA GLU A 50 -21.21 7.99 -13.22
C GLU A 50 -22.02 8.05 -11.94
N ILE A 51 -22.08 6.92 -11.25
CA ILE A 51 -22.74 6.77 -9.96
C ILE A 51 -21.66 6.69 -8.89
N ASP A 52 -21.56 7.74 -8.08
CA ASP A 52 -20.64 7.79 -6.95
C ASP A 52 -21.44 7.95 -5.65
N GLN A 53 -21.23 7.03 -4.70
CA GLN A 53 -21.90 7.02 -3.38
C GLN A 53 -23.40 7.33 -3.42
N ASN A 54 -24.13 6.76 -4.41
CA ASN A 54 -25.55 7.04 -4.69
C ASN A 54 -25.87 8.43 -5.27
N HIS A 55 -24.89 9.17 -5.72
CA HIS A 55 -25.06 10.42 -6.46
C HIS A 55 -24.72 10.23 -7.95
N LEU A 56 -25.45 10.94 -8.80
CA LEU A 56 -25.19 10.99 -10.23
C LEU A 56 -24.17 12.10 -10.52
N GLN A 57 -23.14 11.78 -11.26
CA GLN A 57 -22.15 12.74 -11.76
C GLN A 57 -22.11 12.66 -13.29
N LEU A 58 -22.09 13.81 -13.94
CA LEU A 58 -21.92 13.89 -15.39
C LEU A 58 -20.44 14.14 -15.70
N MET A 59 -19.83 13.22 -16.43
CA MET A 59 -18.41 13.25 -16.76
C MET A 59 -18.18 13.18 -18.26
N SER A 60 -17.06 13.71 -18.73
CA SER A 60 -16.61 13.51 -20.12
C SER A 60 -15.88 12.18 -20.27
N ILE A 61 -16.16 11.45 -21.36
CA ILE A 61 -15.45 10.22 -21.72
C ILE A 61 -14.00 10.51 -22.13
N GLU A 62 -13.70 11.69 -22.65
CA GLU A 62 -12.36 12.13 -23.02
C GLU A 62 -11.52 12.49 -21.78
N ARG A 63 -11.27 11.53 -20.90
CA ARG A 63 -10.16 11.60 -19.95
C ARG A 63 -8.90 11.11 -20.65
N THR A 64 -8.19 12.01 -21.34
CA THR A 64 -6.76 11.81 -21.58
C THR A 64 -6.04 11.66 -20.23
N MET A 65 -5.04 10.77 -20.18
CA MET A 65 -4.15 10.52 -19.03
C MET A 65 -3.31 11.75 -18.58
N ALA A 66 -3.71 12.96 -18.90
CA ALA A 66 -3.05 14.20 -18.50
C ALA A 66 -3.92 14.93 -17.47
N ASN A 67 -3.39 14.97 -16.26
CA ASN A 67 -3.84 15.80 -15.15
C ASN A 67 -4.38 17.17 -15.58
N LYS A 68 -5.44 17.55 -14.89
CA LYS A 68 -5.94 18.88 -14.53
C LYS A 68 -7.27 19.27 -15.14
N GLY A 69 -8.19 19.46 -14.19
CA GLY A 69 -9.33 20.35 -14.34
C GLY A 69 -10.54 19.67 -15.00
N LEU A 70 -11.57 19.43 -14.22
CA LEU A 70 -12.94 19.31 -14.68
C LEU A 70 -13.20 20.46 -15.67
N SER A 71 -13.06 20.22 -16.97
CA SER A 71 -13.72 21.06 -17.94
C SER A 71 -15.21 20.88 -17.68
N GLN A 72 -15.84 21.85 -17.01
CA GLN A 72 -17.28 21.91 -16.89
C GLN A 72 -17.84 21.95 -18.31
N ILE A 73 -18.35 20.82 -18.76
CA ILE A 73 -19.15 20.79 -19.98
C ILE A 73 -20.44 21.52 -19.63
N MET A 74 -20.56 22.75 -20.08
CA MET A 74 -21.72 23.58 -19.82
C MET A 74 -22.81 23.22 -20.85
N ILE A 75 -23.79 22.42 -20.42
CA ILE A 75 -25.04 22.26 -21.15
C ILE A 75 -25.99 23.37 -20.68
N SER A 76 -26.41 24.24 -21.58
CA SER A 76 -27.27 25.37 -21.28
C SER A 76 -28.74 24.94 -21.10
N GLY A 77 -29.55 25.80 -20.50
CA GLY A 77 -31.02 25.58 -20.44
C GLY A 77 -31.66 25.48 -21.82
N GLU A 78 -31.13 26.18 -22.83
CA GLU A 78 -31.58 26.11 -24.22
C GLU A 78 -31.25 24.74 -24.84
N ASP A 79 -30.08 24.18 -24.56
CA ASP A 79 -29.67 22.84 -24.99
C ASP A 79 -30.59 21.77 -24.44
N ILE A 80 -30.99 21.88 -23.17
CA ILE A 80 -31.93 20.96 -22.52
C ILE A 80 -33.31 21.04 -23.20
N LEU A 81 -33.76 22.24 -23.57
CA LEU A 81 -35.00 22.43 -24.30
C LEU A 81 -34.95 21.82 -25.70
N ASN A 82 -33.84 22.02 -26.40
CA ASN A 82 -33.58 21.43 -27.71
C ASN A 82 -33.59 19.89 -27.63
N LEU A 83 -32.92 19.30 -26.64
CA LEU A 83 -32.93 17.85 -26.43
C LEU A 83 -34.34 17.30 -26.16
N ARG A 84 -35.23 18.03 -25.45
CA ARG A 84 -36.63 17.65 -25.21
C ARG A 84 -37.48 17.65 -26.45
N ASN A 85 -37.19 18.58 -27.38
CA ASN A 85 -37.96 18.73 -28.60
C ASN A 85 -37.51 17.80 -29.73
N LEU A 86 -36.45 17.00 -29.50
CA LEU A 86 -35.98 16.02 -30.46
C LEU A 86 -36.95 14.89 -30.68
N ASN A 87 -37.07 14.47 -31.93
CA ASN A 87 -37.73 13.21 -32.25
C ASN A 87 -36.76 12.04 -31.99
N SER A 88 -36.63 11.72 -30.70
CA SER A 88 -35.64 10.73 -30.20
C SER A 88 -35.84 9.32 -30.77
N ASP A 89 -37.07 8.97 -31.22
CA ASP A 89 -37.33 7.66 -31.83
C ASP A 89 -36.64 7.49 -33.20
N LYS A 90 -36.20 8.58 -33.80
CA LYS A 90 -35.45 8.56 -35.07
C LYS A 90 -33.94 8.56 -34.90
N LEU A 91 -33.46 8.69 -33.67
CA LEU A 91 -32.02 8.64 -33.38
C LEU A 91 -31.56 7.17 -33.25
N PRO A 92 -30.27 6.88 -33.56
CA PRO A 92 -29.62 5.62 -33.19
C PRO A 92 -29.78 5.35 -31.68
N TYR A 93 -29.91 4.09 -31.29
CA TYR A 93 -30.12 3.70 -29.89
C TYR A 93 -29.13 4.33 -28.91
N PHE A 94 -27.88 4.40 -29.29
CA PHE A 94 -26.84 5.04 -28.50
C PHE A 94 -27.12 6.54 -28.24
N LEU A 95 -27.36 7.34 -29.28
CA LEU A 95 -27.63 8.78 -29.11
C LEU A 95 -28.96 9.03 -28.39
N ARG A 96 -29.95 8.19 -28.67
CA ARG A 96 -31.23 8.22 -27.97
C ARG A 96 -31.03 8.02 -26.46
N THR A 97 -30.27 7.01 -26.08
CA THR A 97 -29.97 6.73 -24.69
C THR A 97 -29.20 7.87 -24.03
N LYS A 98 -28.17 8.41 -24.70
CA LYS A 98 -27.42 9.58 -24.21
C LYS A 98 -28.33 10.80 -24.01
N THR A 99 -29.25 11.04 -24.93
CA THR A 99 -30.22 12.15 -24.82
C THR A 99 -31.06 12.00 -23.54
N PHE A 100 -31.64 10.82 -23.29
CA PHE A 100 -32.46 10.61 -22.10
C PHE A 100 -31.62 10.56 -20.80
N GLU A 101 -30.42 10.04 -20.81
CA GLU A 101 -29.52 10.09 -19.66
C GLU A 101 -29.24 11.55 -19.24
N VAL A 102 -28.91 12.42 -20.19
CA VAL A 102 -28.69 13.84 -19.91
C VAL A 102 -29.96 14.53 -19.42
N LEU A 103 -31.11 14.29 -20.07
CA LEU A 103 -32.37 14.84 -19.62
C LEU A 103 -32.76 14.39 -18.20
N TYR A 104 -32.48 13.15 -17.86
CA TYR A 104 -32.73 12.64 -16.49
C TYR A 104 -31.74 13.27 -15.50
N TYR A 105 -30.46 13.43 -15.86
CA TYR A 105 -29.48 14.05 -14.98
C TYR A 105 -29.90 15.46 -14.53
N PHE A 106 -30.34 16.30 -15.48
CA PHE A 106 -30.79 17.68 -15.18
C PHE A 106 -32.20 17.78 -14.58
N ASN A 107 -33.06 16.85 -14.89
CA ASN A 107 -34.47 16.86 -14.43
C ASN A 107 -34.84 15.50 -13.84
N GLN A 108 -34.36 15.23 -12.66
CA GLN A 108 -34.54 13.96 -11.94
C GLN A 108 -36.03 13.75 -11.56
N ASN A 109 -36.86 13.42 -12.55
CA ASN A 109 -38.25 13.10 -12.36
C ASN A 109 -38.59 11.71 -12.92
N LYS A 110 -39.74 11.16 -12.50
CA LYS A 110 -40.16 9.79 -12.86
C LYS A 110 -40.42 9.59 -14.35
N GLU A 111 -40.81 10.61 -15.07
CA GLU A 111 -41.09 10.53 -16.51
C GLU A 111 -39.78 10.37 -17.29
N ASN A 112 -38.83 11.26 -17.06
CA ASN A 112 -37.52 11.14 -17.67
C ASN A 112 -36.81 9.83 -17.26
N ALA A 113 -36.98 9.38 -16.02
CA ALA A 113 -36.45 8.10 -15.57
C ALA A 113 -37.02 6.91 -16.37
N LYS A 114 -38.34 6.90 -16.62
CA LYS A 114 -38.98 5.84 -17.43
C LYS A 114 -38.44 5.81 -18.86
N GLU A 115 -38.34 6.97 -19.51
CA GLU A 115 -37.84 7.05 -20.87
C GLU A 115 -36.35 6.67 -20.94
N THR A 116 -35.52 7.08 -19.94
CA THR A 116 -34.12 6.67 -19.83
C THR A 116 -34.01 5.16 -19.70
N ILE A 117 -34.75 4.54 -18.79
CA ILE A 117 -34.69 3.08 -18.59
C ILE A 117 -35.15 2.35 -19.85
N LYS A 118 -36.23 2.81 -20.49
CA LYS A 118 -36.70 2.23 -21.73
C LYS A 118 -35.65 2.28 -22.83
N SER A 119 -35.01 3.44 -23.02
CA SER A 119 -33.95 3.60 -24.03
C SER A 119 -32.71 2.74 -23.73
N ILE A 120 -32.36 2.58 -22.46
CA ILE A 120 -31.28 1.68 -22.04
C ILE A 120 -31.61 0.22 -22.33
N VAL A 121 -32.83 -0.21 -22.04
CA VAL A 121 -33.31 -1.59 -22.33
C VAL A 121 -33.26 -1.85 -23.84
N ASP A 122 -33.76 -0.90 -24.66
CA ASP A 122 -33.71 -1.00 -26.12
C ASP A 122 -32.25 -1.08 -26.64
N LEU A 123 -31.35 -0.26 -26.10
CA LEU A 123 -29.94 -0.28 -26.43
C LEU A 123 -29.26 -1.60 -26.04
N CYS A 124 -29.51 -2.11 -24.83
CA CYS A 124 -28.95 -3.38 -24.39
C CYS A 124 -29.46 -4.55 -25.27
N ASN A 125 -30.72 -4.56 -25.64
CA ASN A 125 -31.26 -5.57 -26.57
C ASN A 125 -30.59 -5.48 -27.95
N TYR A 126 -30.36 -4.27 -28.47
CA TYR A 126 -29.63 -4.06 -29.71
C TYR A 126 -28.20 -4.59 -29.64
N TYR A 127 -27.51 -4.36 -28.53
CA TYR A 127 -26.17 -4.90 -28.31
C TYR A 127 -26.16 -6.43 -28.22
N MET A 128 -27.17 -7.03 -27.54
CA MET A 128 -27.30 -8.50 -27.47
C MET A 128 -27.51 -9.12 -28.87
N GLU A 129 -28.38 -8.51 -29.70
CA GLU A 129 -28.65 -8.98 -31.06
C GLU A 129 -27.42 -8.88 -31.99
N ASN A 130 -26.51 -7.93 -31.73
CA ASN A 130 -25.31 -7.71 -32.53
C ASN A 130 -24.04 -8.25 -31.90
N ASN A 131 -24.13 -8.97 -30.76
CA ASN A 131 -23.02 -9.62 -30.04
C ASN A 131 -21.98 -8.64 -29.45
N TYR A 132 -22.39 -7.42 -29.03
CA TYR A 132 -21.57 -6.43 -28.33
C TYR A 132 -21.80 -6.47 -26.83
N LEU A 133 -21.45 -7.60 -26.20
CA LEU A 133 -21.82 -7.91 -24.82
C LEU A 133 -21.08 -7.04 -23.79
N ASP A 134 -19.84 -6.62 -24.08
CA ASP A 134 -18.98 -5.83 -23.18
C ASP A 134 -19.56 -4.42 -22.93
N GLU A 135 -20.30 -3.87 -23.91
CA GLU A 135 -20.86 -2.52 -23.82
C GLU A 135 -22.14 -2.44 -22.98
N ILE A 136 -22.69 -3.56 -22.53
CA ILE A 136 -24.00 -3.64 -21.85
C ILE A 136 -23.88 -3.29 -20.36
N ILE A 137 -22.77 -3.59 -19.72
CA ILE A 137 -22.63 -3.52 -18.25
C ILE A 137 -22.89 -2.12 -17.72
N TYR A 138 -22.32 -1.12 -18.35
CA TYR A 138 -22.45 0.26 -17.92
C TYR A 138 -23.90 0.79 -18.05
N PRO A 139 -24.59 0.69 -19.22
CA PRO A 139 -25.99 1.09 -19.33
C PRO A 139 -26.89 0.33 -18.37
N LEU A 140 -26.70 -0.98 -18.22
CA LEU A 140 -27.46 -1.82 -17.29
C LEU A 140 -27.33 -1.35 -15.84
N LYS A 141 -26.11 -1.01 -15.39
CA LYS A 141 -25.88 -0.44 -14.06
C LYS A 141 -26.70 0.82 -13.84
N ASN A 142 -26.73 1.73 -14.82
CA ASN A 142 -27.52 2.96 -14.77
C ASN A 142 -29.03 2.66 -14.68
N ALA A 143 -29.54 1.73 -15.50
CA ALA A 143 -30.96 1.35 -15.45
C ALA A 143 -31.36 0.75 -14.09
N ILE A 144 -30.51 -0.12 -13.52
CA ILE A 144 -30.70 -0.71 -12.19
C ILE A 144 -30.79 0.40 -11.13
N PHE A 145 -29.82 1.33 -11.14
CA PHE A 145 -29.78 2.42 -10.18
C PHE A 145 -31.00 3.34 -10.30
N ILE A 146 -31.31 3.82 -11.51
CA ILE A 146 -32.42 4.76 -11.77
C ILE A 146 -33.77 4.13 -11.37
N SER A 147 -34.04 2.89 -11.79
CA SER A 147 -35.29 2.19 -11.49
C SER A 147 -35.51 2.07 -9.98
N LYS A 148 -34.45 1.82 -9.23
CA LYS A 148 -34.49 1.69 -7.78
C LYS A 148 -34.61 3.05 -7.08
N LYS A 149 -33.85 4.05 -7.49
CA LYS A 149 -33.88 5.40 -6.94
C LYS A 149 -35.28 6.01 -7.06
N GLU A 150 -35.89 5.89 -8.23
CA GLU A 150 -37.21 6.44 -8.53
C GLU A 150 -38.38 5.53 -8.11
N LYS A 151 -38.07 4.33 -7.58
CA LYS A 151 -39.06 3.32 -7.12
C LYS A 151 -40.06 2.92 -8.21
N LEU A 152 -39.59 2.68 -9.42
CA LEU A 152 -40.40 2.37 -10.60
C LEU A 152 -40.59 0.84 -10.71
N LYS A 153 -41.72 0.32 -10.27
CA LYS A 153 -41.96 -1.14 -10.16
C LYS A 153 -41.92 -1.87 -11.50
N GLU A 154 -42.61 -1.34 -12.52
CA GLU A 154 -42.67 -1.98 -13.85
C GLU A 154 -41.33 -1.95 -14.56
N GLU A 155 -40.62 -0.83 -14.53
CA GLU A 155 -39.32 -0.67 -15.11
C GLU A 155 -38.29 -1.55 -14.37
N THR A 156 -38.37 -1.66 -13.04
CA THR A 156 -37.54 -2.59 -12.27
C THR A 156 -37.74 -4.05 -12.70
N LYS A 157 -38.98 -4.43 -13.03
CA LYS A 157 -39.29 -5.77 -13.54
C LYS A 157 -38.63 -6.00 -14.91
N ARG A 158 -38.75 -5.03 -15.83
CA ARG A 158 -38.11 -5.10 -17.18
C ARG A 158 -36.62 -5.19 -17.09
N VAL A 159 -35.98 -4.36 -16.27
CA VAL A 159 -34.52 -4.39 -16.03
C VAL A 159 -34.08 -5.73 -15.44
N ARG A 160 -34.89 -6.32 -14.54
CA ARG A 160 -34.63 -7.65 -13.98
C ARG A 160 -34.69 -8.75 -15.04
N GLU A 161 -35.69 -8.73 -15.90
CA GLU A 161 -35.83 -9.70 -17.00
C GLU A 161 -34.65 -9.62 -17.95
N LEU A 162 -34.26 -8.41 -18.34
CA LEU A 162 -33.03 -8.16 -19.13
C LEU A 162 -31.79 -8.70 -18.43
N THR A 163 -31.61 -8.40 -17.14
CA THR A 163 -30.47 -8.86 -16.35
C THR A 163 -30.37 -10.39 -16.33
N TYR A 164 -31.48 -11.09 -16.18
CA TYR A 164 -31.50 -12.56 -16.20
C TYR A 164 -31.19 -13.14 -17.58
N SER A 165 -31.68 -12.51 -18.65
CA SER A 165 -31.35 -12.92 -20.01
C SER A 165 -29.83 -12.78 -20.27
N LEU A 166 -29.24 -11.67 -19.83
CA LEU A 166 -27.82 -11.42 -19.93
C LEU A 166 -26.98 -12.41 -19.13
N LEU A 167 -27.34 -12.68 -17.87
CA LEU A 167 -26.62 -13.67 -17.05
C LEU A 167 -26.60 -15.05 -17.72
N ARG A 168 -27.69 -15.47 -18.34
CA ARG A 168 -27.74 -16.74 -19.07
C ARG A 168 -26.90 -16.70 -20.35
N LEU A 169 -26.92 -15.59 -21.07
CA LEU A 169 -26.13 -15.41 -22.27
C LEU A 169 -24.63 -15.47 -21.94
N TYR A 170 -24.18 -14.77 -20.90
CA TYR A 170 -22.79 -14.81 -20.47
C TYR A 170 -22.33 -16.21 -20.01
N ILE A 171 -23.22 -17.00 -19.40
CA ILE A 171 -22.93 -18.40 -19.08
C ILE A 171 -22.74 -19.21 -20.36
N GLN A 172 -23.60 -19.02 -21.35
CA GLN A 172 -23.53 -19.74 -22.63
C GLN A 172 -22.30 -19.34 -23.47
N ASP A 173 -21.94 -18.06 -23.42
CA ASP A 173 -20.80 -17.50 -24.17
C ASP A 173 -19.46 -17.64 -23.42
N ASN A 174 -19.48 -18.21 -22.22
CA ASN A 174 -18.32 -18.33 -21.34
C ASN A 174 -17.66 -16.99 -20.94
N SER A 175 -18.40 -15.88 -20.96
CA SER A 175 -17.99 -14.54 -20.57
C SER A 175 -18.15 -14.36 -19.05
N VAL A 176 -17.33 -15.11 -18.28
CA VAL A 176 -17.53 -15.25 -16.82
C VAL A 176 -17.16 -13.97 -16.06
N ARG A 177 -16.27 -13.16 -16.61
CA ARG A 177 -15.88 -11.88 -16.00
C ARG A 177 -17.06 -10.88 -16.01
N GLU A 178 -17.71 -10.71 -17.14
CA GLU A 178 -18.88 -9.86 -17.32
C GLU A 178 -20.05 -10.36 -16.48
N PHE A 179 -20.23 -11.67 -16.43
CA PHE A 179 -21.18 -12.32 -15.53
C PHE A 179 -20.94 -11.95 -14.06
N LEU A 180 -19.68 -12.00 -13.59
CA LEU A 180 -19.30 -11.65 -12.23
C LEU A 180 -19.59 -10.16 -11.94
N GLU A 181 -19.27 -9.26 -12.86
CA GLU A 181 -19.54 -7.84 -12.72
C GLU A 181 -21.05 -7.56 -12.54
N ILE A 182 -21.89 -8.23 -13.32
CA ILE A 182 -23.35 -8.12 -13.16
C ILE A 182 -23.82 -8.63 -11.80
N LEU A 183 -23.28 -9.76 -11.32
CA LEU A 183 -23.62 -10.28 -10.00
C LEU A 183 -23.21 -9.32 -8.88
N GLN A 184 -22.08 -8.66 -9.01
CA GLN A 184 -21.63 -7.63 -8.06
C GLN A 184 -22.57 -6.42 -8.05
N ILE A 185 -23.01 -5.94 -9.23
CA ILE A 185 -24.01 -4.87 -9.37
C ILE A 185 -25.34 -5.27 -8.72
N ILE A 186 -25.83 -6.47 -8.98
CA ILE A 186 -27.07 -7.00 -8.38
C ILE A 186 -26.98 -7.01 -6.85
N LYS A 187 -25.83 -7.43 -6.30
CA LYS A 187 -25.55 -7.45 -4.87
C LYS A 187 -25.49 -6.04 -4.28
N GLU A 188 -24.72 -5.15 -4.92
CA GLU A 188 -24.52 -3.75 -4.48
C GLU A 188 -25.86 -3.03 -4.36
N TYR A 189 -26.67 -3.10 -5.41
CA TYR A 189 -27.97 -2.44 -5.44
C TYR A 189 -29.10 -3.27 -4.79
N ARG A 190 -28.81 -4.47 -4.26
CA ARG A 190 -29.79 -5.36 -3.60
C ARG A 190 -31.06 -5.55 -4.43
N THR A 191 -30.92 -5.75 -5.72
CA THR A 191 -32.05 -5.93 -6.64
C THR A 191 -32.64 -7.32 -6.57
N GLU A 192 -31.84 -8.29 -6.10
CA GLU A 192 -32.21 -9.69 -5.96
C GLU A 192 -31.93 -10.24 -4.56
N LYS A 193 -32.61 -11.33 -4.22
CA LYS A 193 -32.32 -12.10 -3.01
C LYS A 193 -30.98 -12.82 -3.16
N LYS A 194 -30.17 -12.85 -2.13
CA LYS A 194 -28.89 -13.56 -2.08
C LYS A 194 -28.98 -14.99 -2.65
N LYS A 195 -30.05 -15.71 -2.41
CA LYS A 195 -30.28 -17.07 -2.94
C LYS A 195 -30.25 -17.15 -4.48
N VAL A 196 -30.67 -16.08 -5.16
CA VAL A 196 -30.66 -16.03 -6.63
C VAL A 196 -29.22 -15.91 -7.13
N ILE A 197 -28.44 -15.05 -6.50
CA ILE A 197 -27.00 -14.89 -6.80
C ILE A 197 -26.27 -16.23 -6.61
N VAL A 198 -26.46 -16.88 -5.46
CA VAL A 198 -25.84 -18.20 -5.16
C VAL A 198 -26.23 -19.26 -6.19
N ARG A 199 -27.49 -19.25 -6.69
CA ARG A 199 -27.93 -20.19 -7.73
C ARG A 199 -27.14 -19.99 -9.02
N PHE A 200 -27.00 -18.75 -9.50
CA PHE A 200 -26.24 -18.46 -10.71
C PHE A 200 -24.75 -18.80 -10.56
N ILE A 201 -24.14 -18.50 -9.40
CA ILE A 201 -22.74 -18.88 -9.14
C ILE A 201 -22.58 -20.41 -9.20
N ASN A 202 -23.49 -21.17 -8.58
CA ASN A 202 -23.41 -22.64 -8.62
C ASN A 202 -23.61 -23.21 -10.03
N GLU A 203 -24.33 -22.53 -10.90
CA GLU A 203 -24.50 -22.91 -12.31
C GLU A 203 -23.17 -22.80 -13.06
N VAL A 204 -22.49 -21.65 -12.95
CA VAL A 204 -21.16 -21.45 -13.57
C VAL A 204 -20.10 -22.39 -13.00
N LEU A 205 -20.03 -22.55 -11.67
CA LEU A 205 -19.02 -23.42 -11.04
C LEU A 205 -19.16 -24.91 -11.41
N ARG A 206 -20.33 -25.34 -11.92
CA ARG A 206 -20.52 -26.73 -12.40
C ARG A 206 -19.93 -26.96 -13.78
N GLU A 207 -19.83 -25.93 -14.61
CA GLU A 207 -19.36 -26.02 -15.99
C GLU A 207 -17.83 -26.01 -16.10
N ASN A 208 -17.11 -25.63 -15.04
CA ASN A 208 -15.65 -25.71 -14.88
C ASN A 208 -14.82 -25.05 -15.99
N THR A 209 -15.29 -23.94 -16.54
CA THR A 209 -14.72 -23.32 -17.75
C THR A 209 -13.92 -22.04 -17.47
N CYS A 210 -13.84 -21.58 -16.22
CA CYS A 210 -13.15 -20.33 -15.88
C CYS A 210 -11.77 -20.54 -15.26
N ASP A 211 -10.94 -19.49 -15.35
CA ASP A 211 -9.63 -19.45 -14.70
C ASP A 211 -9.74 -19.43 -13.17
N ILE A 212 -8.65 -19.72 -12.50
CA ILE A 212 -8.59 -19.85 -11.04
C ILE A 212 -8.99 -18.58 -10.30
N TYR A 213 -8.61 -17.41 -10.83
CA TYR A 213 -8.90 -16.13 -10.19
C TYR A 213 -10.38 -15.81 -10.24
N THR A 214 -10.99 -16.05 -11.38
CA THR A 214 -12.45 -15.89 -11.56
C THR A 214 -13.24 -16.87 -10.68
N MET A 215 -12.78 -18.13 -10.56
CA MET A 215 -13.37 -19.10 -9.63
C MET A 215 -13.24 -18.67 -8.16
N GLU A 216 -12.09 -18.12 -7.76
CA GLU A 216 -11.89 -17.57 -6.42
C GLU A 216 -12.89 -16.44 -6.14
N GLU A 217 -13.03 -15.48 -7.05
CA GLU A 217 -13.96 -14.35 -6.88
C GLU A 217 -15.42 -14.82 -6.80
N LEU A 218 -15.83 -15.76 -7.63
CA LEU A 218 -17.18 -16.35 -7.57
C LEU A 218 -17.44 -17.05 -6.23
N LEU A 219 -16.49 -17.82 -5.72
CA LEU A 219 -16.63 -18.49 -4.43
C LEU A 219 -16.62 -17.49 -3.26
N ARG A 220 -15.84 -16.43 -3.31
CA ARG A 220 -15.89 -15.34 -2.33
C ARG A 220 -17.23 -14.63 -2.34
N LEU A 221 -17.77 -14.31 -3.51
CA LEU A 221 -19.10 -13.72 -3.66
C LEU A 221 -20.20 -14.66 -3.13
N LYS A 222 -20.07 -15.98 -3.39
CA LYS A 222 -20.98 -17.01 -2.85
C LYS A 222 -20.95 -17.00 -1.32
N ILE A 223 -19.77 -17.00 -0.69
CA ILE A 223 -19.59 -16.96 0.77
C ILE A 223 -20.29 -15.72 1.37
N GLU A 224 -20.14 -14.55 0.77
CA GLU A 224 -20.78 -13.31 1.21
C GLU A 224 -22.32 -13.32 1.07
N CYS A 225 -22.83 -14.10 0.13
CA CYS A 225 -24.26 -14.23 -0.11
C CYS A 225 -24.93 -15.35 0.70
N LEU A 226 -24.19 -16.19 1.41
CA LEU A 226 -24.72 -17.22 2.27
C LEU A 226 -25.02 -16.66 3.68
N ASP A 227 -26.13 -17.10 4.29
CA ASP A 227 -26.52 -16.69 5.63
C ASP A 227 -26.33 -17.82 6.66
N ASP A 228 -26.33 -19.09 6.23
CA ASP A 228 -26.17 -20.25 7.09
C ASP A 228 -24.71 -20.62 7.34
N LYS A 229 -24.34 -20.80 8.61
CA LYS A 229 -22.96 -21.09 9.03
C LYS A 229 -22.40 -22.36 8.41
N ASN A 230 -23.19 -23.41 8.25
CA ASN A 230 -22.73 -24.67 7.66
C ASN A 230 -22.46 -24.52 6.17
N ASN A 231 -23.35 -23.83 5.45
CA ASN A 231 -23.17 -23.55 4.03
C ASN A 231 -21.95 -22.62 3.79
N ILE A 232 -21.74 -21.63 4.65
CA ILE A 232 -20.54 -20.77 4.62
C ILE A 232 -19.30 -21.61 4.83
N LYS A 233 -19.29 -22.52 5.82
CA LYS A 233 -18.15 -23.40 6.07
C LYS A 233 -17.85 -24.30 4.86
N GLN A 234 -18.88 -24.88 4.25
CA GLN A 234 -18.72 -25.72 3.06
C GLN A 234 -18.15 -24.93 1.87
N ALA A 235 -18.65 -23.71 1.62
CA ALA A 235 -18.13 -22.86 0.56
C ALA A 235 -16.68 -22.41 0.80
N LYS A 236 -16.29 -22.16 2.06
CA LYS A 236 -14.89 -21.89 2.42
C LYS A 236 -13.99 -23.10 2.21
N LEU A 237 -14.45 -24.30 2.51
CA LEU A 237 -13.71 -25.53 2.23
C LEU A 237 -13.61 -25.81 0.73
N GLU A 238 -14.63 -25.46 -0.06
CA GLU A 238 -14.59 -25.54 -1.52
C GLU A 238 -13.51 -24.60 -2.08
N LEU A 239 -13.48 -23.35 -1.62
CA LEU A 239 -12.46 -22.36 -1.97
C LEU A 239 -11.05 -22.81 -1.53
N ALA A 240 -10.91 -23.34 -0.32
CA ALA A 240 -9.63 -23.82 0.18
C ALA A 240 -9.05 -24.94 -0.69
N ARG A 241 -9.88 -25.92 -1.08
CA ARG A 241 -9.45 -27.02 -1.98
C ARG A 241 -9.07 -26.54 -3.36
N LEU A 242 -9.79 -25.55 -3.91
CA LEU A 242 -9.46 -24.95 -5.19
C LEU A 242 -8.08 -24.29 -5.15
N LEU A 243 -7.85 -23.44 -4.15
CA LEU A 243 -6.56 -22.75 -3.99
C LEU A 243 -5.42 -23.70 -3.62
N GLU A 244 -5.68 -24.77 -2.84
CA GLU A 244 -4.68 -25.79 -2.51
C GLU A 244 -4.16 -26.50 -3.76
N LYS A 245 -5.06 -26.85 -4.69
CA LYS A 245 -4.67 -27.41 -5.99
C LYS A 245 -3.80 -26.45 -6.80
N TYR A 246 -4.14 -25.16 -6.77
CA TYR A 246 -3.35 -24.13 -7.44
C TYR A 246 -1.96 -23.95 -6.82
N VAL A 247 -1.85 -24.04 -5.49
CA VAL A 247 -0.56 -24.07 -4.80
C VAL A 247 0.31 -25.21 -5.33
N ASP A 248 -0.25 -26.41 -5.50
CA ASP A 248 0.49 -27.57 -6.03
C ASP A 248 0.94 -27.34 -7.48
N GLU A 249 0.11 -26.71 -8.32
CA GLU A 249 0.50 -26.33 -9.69
C GLU A 249 1.64 -25.31 -9.72
N LEU A 250 1.65 -24.32 -8.80
CA LEU A 250 2.72 -23.34 -8.66
C LEU A 250 4.03 -23.98 -8.18
N ILE A 251 3.95 -24.95 -7.26
CA ILE A 251 5.12 -25.73 -6.81
C ILE A 251 5.75 -26.50 -7.99
N VAL A 252 4.95 -27.14 -8.82
CA VAL A 252 5.43 -27.85 -10.02
C VAL A 252 6.12 -26.90 -11.00
N ARG A 253 5.70 -25.64 -11.06
CA ARG A 253 6.34 -24.59 -11.88
C ARG A 253 7.54 -23.92 -11.20
N GLU A 254 7.92 -24.36 -10.01
CA GLU A 254 8.97 -23.74 -9.18
C GLU A 254 8.71 -22.27 -8.81
N ASP A 255 7.45 -21.82 -8.89
CA ASP A 255 7.03 -20.48 -8.49
C ASP A 255 6.72 -20.46 -6.98
N PHE A 256 7.77 -20.64 -6.18
CA PHE A 256 7.64 -20.80 -4.72
C PHE A 256 7.10 -19.54 -4.02
N GLY A 257 7.38 -18.35 -4.54
CA GLY A 257 6.89 -17.09 -3.98
C GLY A 257 5.37 -16.96 -4.07
N ASN A 258 4.81 -17.22 -5.25
CA ASN A 258 3.36 -17.22 -5.43
C ASN A 258 2.71 -18.41 -4.71
N ALA A 259 3.35 -19.61 -4.73
CA ALA A 259 2.86 -20.78 -4.03
C ALA A 259 2.72 -20.51 -2.51
N GLU A 260 3.70 -19.88 -1.89
CA GLU A 260 3.70 -19.56 -0.46
C GLU A 260 2.60 -18.52 -0.14
N ARG A 261 2.45 -17.49 -0.96
CA ARG A 261 1.39 -16.48 -0.79
C ARG A 261 -0.01 -17.12 -0.85
N GLU A 262 -0.26 -17.99 -1.82
CA GLU A 262 -1.54 -18.68 -1.96
C GLU A 262 -1.74 -19.70 -0.83
N ALA A 263 -0.69 -20.44 -0.41
CA ALA A 263 -0.76 -21.37 0.71
C ALA A 263 -1.20 -20.68 2.02
N ARG A 264 -0.78 -19.45 2.25
CA ARG A 264 -1.24 -18.66 3.42
C ARG A 264 -2.73 -18.31 3.35
N LYS A 265 -3.28 -18.03 2.15
CA LYS A 265 -4.73 -17.84 1.99
C LYS A 265 -5.48 -19.12 2.33
N VAL A 266 -4.99 -20.26 1.85
CA VAL A 266 -5.55 -21.60 2.16
C VAL A 266 -5.49 -21.90 3.64
N PHE A 267 -4.35 -21.64 4.28
CA PHE A 267 -4.17 -21.79 5.73
C PHE A 267 -5.21 -20.99 6.51
N ALA A 268 -5.42 -19.71 6.18
CA ALA A 268 -6.42 -18.87 6.83
C ALA A 268 -7.84 -19.46 6.73
N LEU A 269 -8.21 -19.97 5.54
CA LEU A 269 -9.52 -20.60 5.33
C LEU A 269 -9.71 -21.87 6.19
N TYR A 270 -8.70 -22.73 6.31
CA TYR A 270 -8.80 -23.93 7.16
C TYR A 270 -8.81 -23.58 8.65
N VAL A 271 -8.08 -22.55 9.09
CA VAL A 271 -8.17 -22.03 10.46
C VAL A 271 -9.59 -21.55 10.76
N GLU A 272 -10.22 -20.77 9.87
CA GLU A 272 -11.60 -20.31 10.02
C GLU A 272 -12.60 -21.47 10.04
N CYS A 273 -12.31 -22.54 9.31
CA CYS A 273 -13.10 -23.77 9.30
C CYS A 273 -12.81 -24.71 10.49
N SER A 274 -11.82 -24.40 11.33
CA SER A 274 -11.36 -25.23 12.45
C SER A 274 -10.91 -26.65 12.03
N ASP A 275 -10.27 -26.77 10.88
CA ASP A 275 -9.71 -28.02 10.36
C ASP A 275 -8.23 -28.13 10.77
N LYS A 276 -8.01 -28.74 11.94
CA LYS A 276 -6.68 -28.82 12.57
C LYS A 276 -5.67 -29.64 11.77
N GLU A 277 -6.11 -30.72 11.13
CA GLU A 277 -5.25 -31.60 10.35
C GLU A 277 -4.70 -30.85 9.13
N LYS A 278 -5.57 -30.18 8.38
CA LYS A 278 -5.17 -29.36 7.24
C LYS A 278 -4.32 -28.14 7.62
N VAL A 279 -4.57 -27.53 8.77
CA VAL A 279 -3.76 -26.44 9.30
C VAL A 279 -2.33 -26.91 9.58
N GLU A 280 -2.13 -28.10 10.19
CA GLU A 280 -0.81 -28.66 10.44
C GLU A 280 -0.08 -29.02 9.13
N GLU A 281 -0.77 -29.68 8.18
CA GLU A 281 -0.22 -30.01 6.85
C GLU A 281 0.27 -28.75 6.13
N LEU A 282 -0.56 -27.69 6.09
CA LEU A 282 -0.20 -26.43 5.43
C LEU A 282 0.90 -25.67 6.16
N THR A 283 0.98 -25.75 7.49
CA THR A 283 2.11 -25.17 8.23
C THR A 283 3.42 -25.75 7.72
N ASN A 284 3.52 -27.08 7.60
CA ASN A 284 4.71 -27.75 7.09
C ASN A 284 4.99 -27.37 5.62
N LYS A 285 3.94 -27.28 4.79
CA LYS A 285 4.06 -26.87 3.38
C LYS A 285 4.57 -25.42 3.26
N ILE A 286 4.06 -24.50 4.08
CA ILE A 286 4.52 -23.11 4.10
C ILE A 286 5.99 -23.02 4.52
N VAL A 287 6.41 -23.73 5.58
CA VAL A 287 7.83 -23.77 6.00
C VAL A 287 8.73 -24.32 4.88
N PHE A 288 8.30 -25.39 4.21
CA PHE A 288 9.02 -25.90 3.03
C PHE A 288 9.16 -24.82 1.94
N LEU A 289 8.07 -24.13 1.59
CA LEU A 289 8.08 -23.09 0.56
C LEU A 289 9.00 -21.92 0.92
N GLN A 290 8.96 -21.48 2.18
CA GLN A 290 9.86 -20.43 2.70
C GLN A 290 11.33 -20.84 2.57
N THR A 291 11.64 -22.09 2.85
CA THR A 291 13.00 -22.63 2.65
C THR A 291 13.41 -22.61 1.16
N GLN A 292 12.49 -22.98 0.25
CA GLN A 292 12.77 -22.94 -1.19
C GLN A 292 12.95 -21.51 -1.70
N ILE A 293 12.16 -20.55 -1.19
CA ILE A 293 12.34 -19.12 -1.52
C ILE A 293 13.74 -18.66 -1.12
N ALA A 294 14.17 -18.96 0.10
CA ALA A 294 15.49 -18.57 0.59
C ALA A 294 16.65 -19.16 -0.25
N ILE A 295 16.55 -20.44 -0.61
CA ILE A 295 17.57 -21.11 -1.46
C ILE A 295 17.67 -20.44 -2.84
N ASN A 296 16.54 -19.97 -3.40
CA ASN A 296 16.48 -19.38 -4.73
C ASN A 296 16.66 -17.85 -4.72
N MET A 297 16.79 -17.21 -3.55
CA MET A 297 17.06 -15.76 -3.46
C MET A 297 18.42 -15.42 -4.05
N GLN A 298 18.44 -14.42 -4.94
CA GLN A 298 19.68 -13.86 -5.46
C GLN A 298 20.21 -12.78 -4.52
N SER A 299 21.50 -12.86 -4.16
CA SER A 299 22.17 -11.82 -3.40
C SER A 299 22.82 -10.80 -4.33
N PHE A 300 22.61 -9.52 -4.05
CA PHE A 300 23.30 -8.43 -4.74
C PHE A 300 24.43 -7.93 -3.82
N LYS A 301 25.65 -7.85 -4.35
CA LYS A 301 26.82 -7.31 -3.63
C LYS A 301 27.15 -5.94 -4.19
N TYR A 302 27.30 -4.97 -3.30
CA TYR A 302 27.75 -3.63 -3.63
C TYR A 302 29.10 -3.38 -2.97
N GLU A 303 30.04 -2.80 -3.71
CA GLU A 303 31.30 -2.35 -3.18
C GLU A 303 31.23 -0.84 -2.94
N ILE A 304 31.50 -0.42 -1.70
CA ILE A 304 31.52 0.99 -1.31
C ILE A 304 32.98 1.37 -1.01
N ASN A 305 33.49 2.39 -1.72
CA ASN A 305 34.82 2.90 -1.45
C ASN A 305 34.82 3.86 -0.26
N LEU A 306 35.23 3.39 0.92
CA LEU A 306 35.28 4.18 2.15
C LEU A 306 36.60 4.99 2.31
N LYS A 307 37.58 4.84 1.41
CA LYS A 307 38.86 5.49 1.51
C LYS A 307 38.82 7.02 1.65
N PRO A 308 37.97 7.76 0.88
CA PRO A 308 37.84 9.21 1.04
C PRO A 308 37.38 9.62 2.45
N MET A 309 36.42 8.86 3.00
CA MET A 309 35.90 9.07 4.36
C MET A 309 36.99 8.85 5.40
N VAL A 310 37.69 7.72 5.35
CA VAL A 310 38.75 7.38 6.29
C VAL A 310 39.84 8.45 6.29
N LEU A 311 40.36 8.86 5.11
CA LEU A 311 41.39 9.90 5.01
C LEU A 311 40.97 11.25 5.60
N MET A 312 39.72 11.64 5.41
CA MET A 312 39.21 12.86 6.01
C MET A 312 39.11 12.73 7.54
N LEU A 313 38.60 11.60 8.03
CA LEU A 313 38.49 11.34 9.47
C LEU A 313 39.86 11.28 10.15
N GLU A 314 40.85 10.61 9.56
CA GLU A 314 42.24 10.59 10.06
C GLU A 314 42.76 12.02 10.26
N LYS A 315 42.61 12.88 9.23
CA LYS A 315 43.07 14.28 9.29
C LYS A 315 42.35 15.10 10.37
N ASN A 316 41.04 14.89 10.58
CA ASN A 316 40.28 15.60 11.59
C ASN A 316 40.58 15.07 12.99
N ILE A 317 40.54 13.76 13.17
CA ILE A 317 40.77 13.09 14.46
C ILE A 317 42.23 13.27 14.95
N GLU A 318 43.21 13.44 14.03
CA GLU A 318 44.58 13.74 14.39
C GLU A 318 44.74 14.96 15.30
N LYS A 319 43.83 15.93 15.17
CA LYS A 319 43.83 17.19 15.94
C LYS A 319 43.04 17.09 17.26
N LEU A 320 42.31 16.00 17.48
CA LEU A 320 41.35 15.85 18.58
C LEU A 320 41.87 14.90 19.65
N SER A 321 41.45 15.13 20.90
CA SER A 321 41.56 14.15 21.98
C SER A 321 40.59 12.97 21.74
N PHE A 322 40.69 11.94 22.58
CA PHE A 322 39.73 10.83 22.53
C PHE A 322 38.30 11.30 22.78
N GLU A 323 38.10 12.09 23.84
CA GLU A 323 36.80 12.62 24.23
C GLU A 323 36.22 13.50 23.13
N GLU A 324 37.01 14.42 22.56
CA GLU A 324 36.60 15.27 21.44
C GLU A 324 36.23 14.43 20.20
N SER A 325 36.94 13.33 19.95
CA SER A 325 36.64 12.43 18.82
C SER A 325 35.30 11.70 18.98
N ILE A 326 34.97 11.27 20.19
CA ILE A 326 33.65 10.69 20.50
C ILE A 326 32.53 11.73 20.33
N ILE A 327 32.76 12.95 20.82
CA ILE A 327 31.80 14.05 20.66
C ILE A 327 31.65 14.42 19.18
N TYR A 328 32.75 14.45 18.42
CA TYR A 328 32.72 14.69 16.99
C TYR A 328 31.85 13.65 16.25
N LEU A 329 31.99 12.36 16.55
CA LEU A 329 31.09 11.32 16.02
C LEU A 329 29.64 11.58 16.40
N SER A 330 29.36 11.90 17.67
CA SER A 330 28.01 12.09 18.16
C SER A 330 27.30 13.28 17.48
N GLU A 331 28.03 14.38 17.21
CA GLU A 331 27.49 15.54 16.51
C GLU A 331 27.41 15.35 14.99
N PHE A 332 28.28 14.51 14.44
CA PHE A 332 28.25 14.18 13.02
C PHE A 332 26.99 13.41 12.61
N ILE A 333 26.42 12.60 13.51
CA ILE A 333 25.15 11.94 13.28
C ILE A 333 24.03 12.96 13.39
N SER A 334 23.41 13.30 12.27
CA SER A 334 22.27 14.24 12.24
C SER A 334 21.06 13.71 13.03
N VAL A 335 20.29 14.62 13.60
CA VAL A 335 19.02 14.26 14.22
C VAL A 335 18.04 13.90 13.09
N PHE A 336 17.39 12.75 13.22
CA PHE A 336 16.41 12.29 12.26
C PHE A 336 15.19 13.23 12.26
N ASN A 337 14.68 13.57 11.08
CA ASN A 337 13.46 14.32 10.89
C ASN A 337 12.47 13.51 10.06
N LYS A 338 11.35 13.13 10.68
CA LYS A 338 10.33 12.26 10.07
C LYS A 338 9.68 12.92 8.84
N GLU A 339 9.36 14.19 8.92
CA GLU A 339 8.70 14.94 7.83
C GLU A 339 9.63 15.10 6.61
N GLU A 340 10.88 15.46 6.84
CA GLU A 340 11.88 15.54 5.75
C GLU A 340 12.12 14.18 5.10
N PHE A 341 12.18 13.13 5.91
CA PHE A 341 12.31 11.76 5.41
C PHE A 341 11.11 11.36 4.56
N GLU A 342 9.89 11.57 5.05
CA GLU A 342 8.66 11.25 4.33
C GLU A 342 8.58 12.00 2.99
N ASN A 343 8.92 13.29 2.98
CA ASN A 343 8.93 14.11 1.76
C ASN A 343 9.98 13.64 0.74
N ARG A 344 11.16 13.20 1.21
CA ARG A 344 12.20 12.63 0.36
C ARG A 344 11.76 11.28 -0.20
N LEU A 345 11.24 10.40 0.65
CA LEU A 345 10.75 9.08 0.27
C LEU A 345 9.62 9.19 -0.78
N ARG A 346 8.69 10.14 -0.60
CA ARG A 346 7.62 10.38 -1.58
C ARG A 346 8.17 10.74 -2.96
N LYS A 347 9.15 11.64 -3.03
CA LYS A 347 9.81 12.00 -4.30
C LYS A 347 10.53 10.81 -4.95
N GLU A 348 11.14 9.95 -4.16
CA GLU A 348 11.80 8.73 -4.63
C GLU A 348 10.78 7.74 -5.20
N LEU A 349 9.68 7.48 -4.48
CA LEU A 349 8.61 6.56 -4.90
C LEU A 349 7.87 7.06 -6.17
N GLU A 350 7.77 8.37 -6.36
CA GLU A 350 7.13 9.00 -7.53
C GLU A 350 8.09 9.15 -8.73
N SER A 351 9.37 8.86 -8.57
CA SER A 351 10.32 8.91 -9.68
C SER A 351 10.04 7.83 -10.74
N GLU A 352 10.44 8.07 -11.99
CA GLU A 352 10.24 7.09 -13.08
C GLU A 352 10.83 5.71 -12.77
N GLN A 353 11.95 5.66 -12.06
CA GLN A 353 12.58 4.41 -11.62
C GLN A 353 11.83 3.75 -10.45
N GLY A 354 11.27 4.56 -9.54
CA GLY A 354 10.50 4.10 -8.39
C GLY A 354 9.11 3.57 -8.75
N PHE A 355 8.47 4.13 -9.77
CA PHE A 355 7.08 3.83 -10.13
C PHE A 355 6.82 2.35 -10.41
N LEU A 356 7.67 1.70 -11.20
CA LEU A 356 7.49 0.28 -11.56
C LEU A 356 7.83 -0.68 -10.42
N THR A 357 8.85 -0.35 -9.62
CA THR A 357 9.31 -1.22 -8.53
C THR A 357 8.48 -1.09 -7.26
N ASN A 358 7.89 0.08 -7.02
CA ASN A 358 7.16 0.38 -5.78
C ASN A 358 5.63 0.21 -5.90
N ALA A 359 5.10 -0.07 -7.10
CA ALA A 359 3.68 -0.37 -7.29
C ALA A 359 3.29 -1.79 -6.85
N ILE A 360 4.27 -2.64 -6.51
CA ILE A 360 4.08 -4.06 -6.18
C ILE A 360 4.26 -4.25 -4.66
N ASP A 361 3.44 -5.10 -4.07
CA ASP A 361 3.59 -5.51 -2.67
C ASP A 361 4.91 -6.28 -2.48
N ILE A 362 5.66 -5.93 -1.43
CA ILE A 362 6.94 -6.55 -1.09
C ILE A 362 6.72 -7.49 0.10
N ASN A 363 6.94 -8.78 -0.11
CA ASN A 363 6.95 -9.76 0.99
C ASN A 363 8.28 -9.69 1.74
N ILE A 364 8.21 -9.59 3.07
CA ILE A 364 9.37 -9.51 3.96
C ILE A 364 9.48 -10.80 4.77
N TYR A 365 10.67 -11.36 4.79
CA TYR A 365 11.03 -12.56 5.56
C TYR A 365 12.10 -12.21 6.58
N ASP A 366 12.05 -12.88 7.75
CA ASP A 366 13.07 -12.75 8.80
C ASP A 366 14.32 -13.58 8.44
N VAL A 367 15.35 -13.47 9.26
CA VAL A 367 16.64 -14.19 9.10
C VAL A 367 16.45 -15.72 9.10
N ASP A 368 15.46 -16.22 9.84
CA ASP A 368 15.06 -17.64 9.86
C ASP A 368 14.15 -18.04 8.70
N ASN A 369 13.97 -17.17 7.70
CA ASN A 369 13.05 -17.31 6.57
C ASN A 369 11.57 -17.31 6.92
N SER A 370 11.20 -16.99 8.16
CA SER A 370 9.80 -16.83 8.53
C SER A 370 9.20 -15.56 7.90
N TYR A 371 7.97 -15.67 7.42
CA TYR A 371 7.29 -14.51 6.83
C TYR A 371 6.85 -13.50 7.89
N ILE A 372 7.39 -12.29 7.83
CA ILE A 372 7.07 -11.19 8.75
C ILE A 372 5.77 -10.48 8.33
N GLY A 373 5.59 -10.26 7.03
CA GLY A 373 4.46 -9.54 6.48
C GLY A 373 4.70 -9.03 5.07
N ALA A 374 3.70 -8.35 4.50
CA ALA A 374 3.84 -7.63 3.24
C ALA A 374 3.77 -6.13 3.48
N ILE A 375 4.54 -5.39 2.70
CA ILE A 375 4.45 -3.94 2.58
C ILE A 375 3.72 -3.66 1.29
N SER A 376 2.60 -2.99 1.37
CA SER A 376 1.79 -2.64 0.19
C SER A 376 2.55 -1.70 -0.73
N GLY A 377 2.35 -1.88 -2.05
CA GLY A 377 2.87 -0.97 -3.05
C GLY A 377 2.39 0.47 -2.84
N TYR A 378 3.16 1.43 -3.35
CA TYR A 378 2.81 2.84 -3.27
C TYR A 378 1.69 3.19 -4.26
N ASP A 379 0.59 3.75 -3.75
CA ASP A 379 -0.51 4.25 -4.59
C ASP A 379 -0.36 5.76 -4.84
N CYS A 380 0.09 6.12 -6.04
CA CYS A 380 0.28 7.51 -6.44
C CYS A 380 -1.03 8.35 -6.47
N ARG A 381 -2.21 7.72 -6.43
CA ARG A 381 -3.50 8.45 -6.36
C ARG A 381 -3.77 9.00 -4.97
N THR A 382 -3.43 8.23 -3.95
CA THR A 382 -3.63 8.63 -2.55
C THR A 382 -2.42 9.35 -1.99
N GLN A 383 -1.23 9.13 -2.54
CA GLN A 383 0.07 9.65 -2.09
C GLN A 383 0.37 9.34 -0.60
N PHE A 384 -0.32 8.34 -0.07
CA PHE A 384 -0.18 7.93 1.33
C PHE A 384 0.99 6.98 1.49
N ILE A 385 1.89 7.30 2.43
CA ILE A 385 3.00 6.45 2.84
C ILE A 385 2.69 5.93 4.25
N SER A 386 2.59 4.62 4.40
CA SER A 386 2.37 3.99 5.71
C SER A 386 3.64 4.03 6.58
N GLU A 387 3.48 3.98 7.91
CA GLU A 387 4.65 3.85 8.81
C GLU A 387 5.46 2.57 8.50
N ASP A 388 4.82 1.50 8.09
CA ASP A 388 5.49 0.24 7.71
C ASP A 388 6.41 0.44 6.49
N GLN A 389 5.97 1.19 5.47
CA GLN A 389 6.82 1.59 4.34
C GLN A 389 7.97 2.48 4.80
N MET A 390 7.71 3.44 5.68
CA MET A 390 8.75 4.32 6.23
C MET A 390 9.81 3.51 6.97
N PHE A 391 9.45 2.57 7.85
CA PHE A 391 10.41 1.75 8.60
C PHE A 391 11.21 0.84 7.68
N TYR A 392 10.61 0.27 6.64
CA TYR A 392 11.33 -0.54 5.67
C TYR A 392 12.42 0.23 4.91
N HIS A 393 12.13 1.47 4.50
CA HIS A 393 13.13 2.31 3.84
C HIS A 393 14.18 2.84 4.82
N LEU A 394 13.77 3.23 6.04
CA LEU A 394 14.66 3.68 7.10
C LEU A 394 15.68 2.62 7.52
N GLN A 395 15.30 1.35 7.57
CA GLN A 395 16.22 0.25 7.87
C GLN A 395 17.42 0.26 6.90
N LYS A 396 17.18 0.50 5.61
CA LYS A 396 18.25 0.58 4.61
C LYS A 396 19.18 1.77 4.87
N GLU A 397 18.61 2.92 5.24
CA GLU A 397 19.40 4.11 5.59
C GLU A 397 20.23 3.88 6.86
N TYR A 398 19.66 3.27 7.91
CA TYR A 398 20.41 2.95 9.14
C TYR A 398 21.62 2.08 8.86
N ARG A 399 21.41 1.02 8.06
CA ARG A 399 22.49 0.12 7.63
C ARG A 399 23.57 0.87 6.89
N LEU A 400 23.19 1.71 5.96
CA LEU A 400 24.13 2.44 5.13
C LEU A 400 24.94 3.47 5.93
N ILE A 401 24.30 4.29 6.77
CA ILE A 401 24.98 5.26 7.65
C ILE A 401 25.92 4.52 8.61
N GLY A 402 25.48 3.40 9.17
CA GLY A 402 26.33 2.58 10.04
C GLY A 402 27.61 2.13 9.36
N ILE A 403 27.53 1.63 8.12
CA ILE A 403 28.69 1.13 7.38
C ILE A 403 29.55 2.28 6.83
N THR A 404 28.96 3.33 6.30
CA THR A 404 29.69 4.36 5.56
C THR A 404 30.21 5.49 6.44
N ILE A 405 29.60 5.73 7.59
CA ILE A 405 29.94 6.81 8.51
C ILE A 405 30.47 6.24 9.83
N VAL A 406 29.64 5.47 10.55
CA VAL A 406 29.97 5.06 11.92
C VAL A 406 31.15 4.10 11.96
N PHE A 407 31.18 3.11 11.08
CA PHE A 407 32.29 2.15 11.01
C PHE A 407 33.65 2.83 10.78
N PRO A 408 33.82 3.73 9.77
CA PRO A 408 35.07 4.48 9.61
C PRO A 408 35.47 5.31 10.85
N PHE A 409 34.51 6.00 11.47
CA PHE A 409 34.77 6.77 12.68
C PHE A 409 35.34 5.89 13.82
N LEU A 410 34.64 4.80 14.15
CA LEU A 410 35.07 3.89 15.21
C LEU A 410 36.40 3.25 14.89
N SER A 411 36.67 2.90 13.63
CA SER A 411 37.90 2.31 13.16
C SER A 411 39.09 3.29 13.34
N VAL A 412 38.93 4.55 12.94
CA VAL A 412 39.99 5.57 13.08
C VAL A 412 40.25 5.90 14.56
N ILE A 413 39.16 6.07 15.36
CA ILE A 413 39.30 6.29 16.81
C ILE A 413 40.04 5.11 17.47
N SER A 414 39.64 3.87 17.16
CA SER A 414 40.23 2.66 17.72
C SER A 414 41.70 2.49 17.34
N SER A 415 42.09 2.90 16.14
CA SER A 415 43.50 2.82 15.68
C SER A 415 44.40 3.89 16.31
N LYS A 416 43.85 5.06 16.60
CA LYS A 416 44.61 6.20 17.12
C LYS A 416 44.81 6.18 18.64
N PHE A 417 43.75 5.75 19.39
CA PHE A 417 43.77 5.87 20.85
C PHE A 417 43.89 4.51 21.54
N ASP A 418 44.83 4.40 22.48
CA ASP A 418 44.85 3.27 23.42
C ASP A 418 43.84 3.55 24.54
N MET A 419 42.64 2.98 24.40
CA MET A 419 41.53 3.24 25.31
C MET A 419 41.29 2.05 26.23
N ASN A 420 40.81 2.38 27.43
CA ASN A 420 40.30 1.44 28.41
C ASN A 420 38.86 1.86 28.80
N LYS A 421 38.21 1.09 29.67
CA LYS A 421 36.84 1.38 30.09
C LYS A 421 36.66 2.74 30.77
N ASN A 422 37.70 3.19 31.51
CA ASN A 422 37.68 4.47 32.23
C ASN A 422 37.81 5.66 31.25
N SER A 423 38.29 5.44 30.04
CA SER A 423 38.30 6.48 28.99
C SER A 423 36.88 7.03 28.68
N LEU A 424 35.83 6.28 29.05
CA LEU A 424 34.42 6.66 28.86
C LEU A 424 33.79 7.39 30.08
N ASP A 425 34.57 7.64 31.16
CA ASP A 425 34.05 8.26 32.39
C ASP A 425 33.49 9.66 32.17
N PHE A 426 34.01 10.41 31.18
CA PHE A 426 33.48 11.72 30.81
C PHE A 426 32.03 11.67 30.30
N LEU A 427 31.64 10.54 29.68
CA LEU A 427 30.32 10.34 29.06
C LEU A 427 29.32 9.68 30.02
N ILE A 428 29.83 8.81 30.91
CA ILE A 428 29.00 7.92 31.73
C ILE A 428 28.84 8.41 33.16
N ASP A 429 29.92 8.90 33.80
CA ASP A 429 29.86 9.27 35.22
C ASP A 429 29.01 10.51 35.45
N ASN A 430 28.06 10.39 36.37
CA ASN A 430 27.07 11.42 36.68
C ASN A 430 26.22 11.85 35.46
N ASN A 431 25.99 10.95 34.54
CA ASN A 431 25.08 11.19 33.41
C ASN A 431 23.61 11.06 33.86
N GLY A 432 22.86 12.15 33.72
CA GLY A 432 21.50 12.26 34.23
C GLY A 432 20.48 11.28 33.63
N ILE A 433 20.80 10.63 32.49
CA ILE A 433 19.88 9.72 31.81
C ILE A 433 20.17 8.24 32.15
N ILE A 434 21.35 7.93 32.65
CA ILE A 434 21.73 6.55 32.98
C ILE A 434 21.06 6.12 34.29
N PRO A 435 20.28 5.03 34.31
CA PRO A 435 19.70 4.51 35.56
C PRO A 435 20.79 4.09 36.54
N ASN A 436 20.60 4.40 37.82
CA ASN A 436 21.53 4.10 38.90
C ASN A 436 21.98 2.63 38.91
N GLY A 437 23.28 2.40 39.02
CA GLY A 437 23.89 1.08 39.05
C GLY A 437 23.97 0.39 37.67
N ARG A 438 23.81 1.15 36.60
CA ARG A 438 23.96 0.65 35.20
C ARG A 438 25.19 1.23 34.48
N GLU A 439 25.90 2.10 35.10
CA GLU A 439 27.06 2.82 34.54
C GLU A 439 28.11 1.84 33.98
N GLN A 440 28.44 0.77 34.73
CA GLN A 440 29.41 -0.22 34.29
C GLN A 440 28.96 -0.97 33.01
N ASN A 441 27.67 -1.28 32.88
CA ASN A 441 27.16 -1.96 31.69
C ASN A 441 27.29 -1.06 30.46
N PHE A 442 27.00 0.25 30.57
CA PHE A 442 27.19 1.18 29.47
C PHE A 442 28.67 1.31 29.11
N LYS A 443 29.61 1.40 30.11
CA LYS A 443 31.05 1.42 29.86
C LYS A 443 31.50 0.16 29.13
N ASP A 444 31.06 -1.03 29.59
CA ASP A 444 31.45 -2.31 28.98
C ASP A 444 30.92 -2.42 27.54
N GLY A 445 29.64 -2.09 27.30
CA GLY A 445 29.06 -2.16 25.97
C GLY A 445 29.74 -1.21 24.98
N LEU A 446 29.96 0.05 25.35
CA LEU A 446 30.63 1.03 24.51
C LEU A 446 32.11 0.69 24.30
N TYR A 447 32.80 0.15 25.32
CA TYR A 447 34.17 -0.31 25.18
C TYR A 447 34.28 -1.44 24.14
N PHE A 448 33.40 -2.45 24.18
CA PHE A 448 33.37 -3.49 23.16
C PHE A 448 33.06 -2.94 21.76
N ALA A 449 32.17 -1.97 21.64
CA ALA A 449 31.89 -1.30 20.36
C ALA A 449 33.15 -0.62 19.80
N LEU A 450 33.88 0.12 20.62
CA LEU A 450 35.12 0.81 20.25
C LEU A 450 36.26 -0.17 19.93
N LYS A 451 36.25 -1.37 20.49
CA LYS A 451 37.21 -2.43 20.15
C LYS A 451 36.80 -3.27 18.95
N GLY A 452 35.66 -2.95 18.30
CA GLY A 452 35.16 -3.65 17.10
C GLY A 452 34.37 -4.93 17.39
N ASP A 453 34.15 -5.29 18.67
CA ASP A 453 33.31 -6.43 19.04
C ASP A 453 31.82 -6.01 19.12
N ILE A 454 31.25 -5.81 17.95
CA ILE A 454 29.89 -5.26 17.81
C ILE A 454 28.83 -6.21 18.39
N SER A 455 29.03 -7.52 18.23
CA SER A 455 28.11 -8.53 18.79
C SER A 455 28.00 -8.39 20.31
N LYS A 456 29.12 -8.40 21.04
CA LYS A 456 29.09 -8.20 22.50
C LYS A 456 28.56 -6.83 22.89
N ALA A 457 28.91 -5.79 22.15
CA ALA A 457 28.45 -4.44 22.42
C ALA A 457 26.93 -4.35 22.43
N VAL A 458 26.26 -4.85 21.40
CA VAL A 458 24.80 -4.76 21.28
C VAL A 458 24.06 -5.65 22.26
N HIS A 459 24.56 -6.85 22.54
CA HIS A 459 23.99 -7.73 23.56
C HIS A 459 24.01 -7.10 24.98
N ILE A 460 25.00 -6.25 25.25
CA ILE A 460 25.06 -5.49 26.51
C ILE A 460 24.21 -4.22 26.42
N LEU A 461 24.37 -3.41 25.36
CA LEU A 461 23.78 -2.07 25.28
C LEU A 461 22.26 -2.10 25.07
N VAL A 462 21.71 -3.03 24.29
CA VAL A 462 20.28 -3.03 23.95
C VAL A 462 19.38 -3.22 25.17
N PRO A 463 19.64 -4.19 26.08
CA PRO A 463 18.89 -4.29 27.34
C PRO A 463 19.04 -3.04 28.23
N GLN A 464 20.22 -2.41 28.24
CA GLN A 464 20.44 -1.18 29.02
C GLN A 464 19.67 0.00 28.42
N LEU A 465 19.67 0.12 27.09
CA LEU A 465 18.88 1.15 26.38
C LEU A 465 17.36 0.96 26.59
N GLU A 466 16.87 -0.29 26.54
CA GLU A 466 15.46 -0.58 26.87
C GLU A 466 15.14 -0.13 28.31
N ASN A 467 16.00 -0.41 29.27
CA ASN A 467 15.78 0.00 30.66
C ASN A 467 15.83 1.52 30.81
N LEU A 468 16.78 2.18 30.16
CA LEU A 468 16.93 3.64 30.12
C LEU A 468 15.64 4.30 29.58
N LEU A 469 15.14 3.85 28.44
CA LEU A 469 13.91 4.39 27.82
C LEU A 469 12.68 4.17 28.72
N ARG A 470 12.63 3.06 29.46
CA ARG A 470 11.55 2.82 30.45
C ARG A 470 11.62 3.77 31.64
N GLU A 471 12.82 3.99 32.17
CA GLU A 471 13.02 4.92 33.30
C GLU A 471 12.70 6.36 32.88
N LEU A 472 13.10 6.77 31.68
CA LEU A 472 12.72 8.07 31.12
C LEU A 472 11.20 8.22 31.00
N ALA A 473 10.53 7.20 30.47
CA ALA A 473 9.06 7.23 30.37
C ALA A 473 8.40 7.35 31.74
N ALA A 474 8.93 6.61 32.75
CA ALA A 474 8.43 6.71 34.12
C ALA A 474 8.64 8.10 34.73
N GLN A 475 9.80 8.73 34.49
CA GLN A 475 10.09 10.10 34.90
C GLN A 475 9.16 11.13 34.25
N CYS A 476 8.75 10.88 33.00
CA CYS A 476 7.72 11.69 32.32
C CYS A 476 6.29 11.42 32.81
N GLY A 477 6.10 10.50 33.76
CA GLY A 477 4.78 10.15 34.30
C GLY A 477 4.06 9.02 33.56
N GLU A 478 4.72 8.29 32.64
CA GLU A 478 4.13 7.14 31.98
C GLU A 478 4.02 5.94 32.92
N ILE A 479 2.86 5.28 32.90
CA ILE A 479 2.69 4.02 33.65
C ILE A 479 3.35 2.89 32.86
N ILE A 480 4.51 2.44 33.32
CA ILE A 480 5.34 1.41 32.65
C ILE A 480 4.92 -0.03 32.95
N ILE A 481 3.92 -0.24 33.79
CA ILE A 481 3.37 -1.55 34.16
C ILE A 481 1.93 -1.70 33.67
N LYS A 482 1.53 -2.95 33.44
CA LYS A 482 0.15 -3.35 33.16
C LYS A 482 -0.26 -4.36 34.21
N ILE A 483 -1.44 -4.17 34.81
CA ILE A 483 -2.01 -5.11 35.78
C ILE A 483 -2.90 -6.10 35.01
N GLY A 484 -2.63 -7.39 35.18
CA GLY A 484 -3.43 -8.46 34.62
C GLY A 484 -4.72 -8.69 35.39
N LYS A 485 -5.61 -9.52 34.85
CA LYS A 485 -6.93 -9.82 35.49
C LYS A 485 -6.80 -10.42 36.89
N ASN A 486 -5.70 -11.11 37.17
CA ASN A 486 -5.41 -11.72 38.46
C ASN A 486 -4.62 -10.83 39.44
N GLY A 487 -4.44 -9.53 39.12
CA GLY A 487 -3.64 -8.60 39.92
C GLY A 487 -2.12 -8.67 39.66
N GLU A 488 -1.66 -9.53 38.77
CA GLU A 488 -0.25 -9.64 38.40
C GLU A 488 0.22 -8.36 37.70
N SER A 489 1.40 -7.88 38.08
CA SER A 489 2.04 -6.73 37.41
C SER A 489 3.03 -7.23 36.34
N ARG A 490 2.87 -6.74 35.11
CA ARG A 490 3.81 -7.01 34.00
C ARG A 490 4.31 -5.69 33.43
N LYS A 491 5.58 -5.63 33.02
CA LYS A 491 6.10 -4.46 32.30
C LYS A 491 5.39 -4.33 30.95
N LYS A 492 5.04 -3.10 30.55
CA LYS A 492 4.57 -2.81 29.19
C LYS A 492 5.69 -3.13 28.19
N THR A 493 5.34 -3.48 26.96
CA THR A 493 6.34 -3.69 25.89
C THR A 493 7.04 -2.37 25.57
N LEU A 494 8.29 -2.44 25.09
CA LEU A 494 9.03 -1.24 24.70
C LEU A 494 8.29 -0.47 23.59
N ARG A 495 7.66 -1.18 22.63
CA ARG A 495 6.82 -0.55 21.59
C ARG A 495 5.69 0.29 22.22
N THR A 496 4.98 -0.27 23.20
CA THR A 496 3.89 0.47 23.88
C THR A 496 4.39 1.74 24.57
N ILE A 497 5.60 1.69 25.12
CA ILE A 497 6.23 2.85 25.77
C ILE A 497 6.63 3.91 24.76
N LEU A 498 7.32 3.52 23.68
CA LEU A 498 7.77 4.44 22.63
C LEU A 498 6.61 5.06 21.82
N THR A 499 5.40 4.50 21.90
CA THR A 499 4.18 5.05 21.27
C THR A 499 3.27 5.76 22.26
N SER A 500 3.68 5.93 23.52
CA SER A 500 2.84 6.60 24.51
C SER A 500 2.81 8.11 24.30
N LYS A 501 1.62 8.69 24.45
CA LYS A 501 1.45 10.14 24.35
C LYS A 501 2.23 10.88 25.44
N THR A 502 2.26 10.34 26.66
CA THR A 502 2.99 10.94 27.79
C THR A 502 4.47 11.12 27.46
N LEU A 503 5.08 10.13 26.79
CA LEU A 503 6.48 10.22 26.41
C LEU A 503 6.67 11.19 25.22
N SER A 504 5.79 11.18 24.22
CA SER A 504 5.88 12.08 23.06
C SER A 504 5.63 13.56 23.42
N ASP A 505 4.86 13.82 24.45
CA ASP A 505 4.66 15.20 24.95
C ASP A 505 5.91 15.76 25.66
N SER A 506 6.86 14.91 26.06
CA SER A 506 8.05 15.27 26.85
C SER A 506 9.38 15.00 26.15
N PHE A 507 9.37 14.23 25.08
CA PHE A 507 10.57 13.80 24.35
C PHE A 507 10.37 14.00 22.84
N ASP A 508 11.46 14.30 22.13
CA ASP A 508 11.41 14.54 20.67
C ASP A 508 10.78 13.33 19.92
N GLU A 509 9.68 13.58 19.23
CA GLU A 509 8.92 12.56 18.50
C GLU A 509 9.75 11.90 17.39
N ASN A 510 10.66 12.64 16.74
CA ASN A 510 11.52 12.11 15.71
C ASN A 510 12.51 11.09 16.29
N VAL A 511 13.06 11.36 17.48
CA VAL A 511 13.96 10.43 18.20
C VAL A 511 13.18 9.19 18.64
N LEU A 512 11.96 9.34 19.12
CA LEU A 512 11.10 8.20 19.46
C LEU A 512 10.77 7.34 18.23
N PHE A 513 10.45 7.98 17.10
CA PHE A 513 10.19 7.27 15.84
C PHE A 513 11.42 6.50 15.36
N LEU A 514 12.59 7.11 15.43
CA LEU A 514 13.86 6.47 15.11
C LEU A 514 14.11 5.23 15.98
N PHE A 515 13.97 5.35 17.32
CA PHE A 515 14.15 4.21 18.21
C PHE A 515 13.10 3.13 18.02
N ARG A 516 11.88 3.47 17.64
CA ARG A 516 10.89 2.48 17.22
C ARG A 516 11.41 1.66 16.04
N GLY A 517 11.87 2.31 14.98
CA GLY A 517 12.39 1.66 13.77
C GLY A 517 13.62 0.81 14.03
N LEU A 518 14.56 1.27 14.89
CA LEU A 518 15.73 0.51 15.25
C LEU A 518 15.43 -0.70 16.14
N LEU A 519 14.56 -0.54 17.14
CA LEU A 519 14.48 -1.50 18.24
C LEU A 519 13.31 -2.50 18.14
N VAL A 520 12.11 -2.07 17.65
CA VAL A 520 10.88 -2.84 17.89
C VAL A 520 9.93 -2.97 16.71
N GLU A 521 10.08 -2.18 15.65
CA GLU A 521 9.18 -2.28 14.49
C GLU A 521 9.61 -3.42 13.57
N LYS A 522 8.65 -4.28 13.23
CA LYS A 522 8.92 -5.51 12.47
C LYS A 522 9.47 -5.28 11.06
N PHE A 523 9.15 -4.14 10.44
CA PHE A 523 9.68 -3.73 9.14
C PHE A 523 10.88 -2.78 9.26
N GLY A 524 11.29 -2.44 10.49
CA GLY A 524 12.54 -1.77 10.80
C GLY A 524 13.66 -2.76 11.07
N SER A 525 14.73 -2.30 11.73
CA SER A 525 15.87 -3.17 12.09
C SER A 525 15.54 -4.17 13.22
N ASN A 526 14.48 -3.92 13.98
CA ASN A 526 13.93 -4.83 15.01
C ASN A 526 14.98 -5.41 16.00
N ILE A 527 16.05 -4.67 16.25
CA ILE A 527 17.27 -5.13 16.92
C ILE A 527 16.98 -5.75 18.30
N ARG A 528 16.10 -5.10 19.08
CA ARG A 528 15.80 -5.58 20.43
C ARG A 528 15.13 -6.96 20.41
N ASN A 529 14.20 -7.19 19.50
CA ASN A 529 13.50 -8.48 19.42
C ASN A 529 14.45 -9.56 18.88
N ASN A 530 15.27 -9.27 17.88
CA ASN A 530 16.24 -10.21 17.33
C ASN A 530 17.24 -10.67 18.40
N ILE A 531 17.78 -9.73 19.21
CA ILE A 531 18.68 -10.07 20.32
C ILE A 531 17.94 -10.88 21.40
N ALA A 532 16.70 -10.49 21.78
CA ALA A 532 15.97 -11.16 22.84
C ALA A 532 15.54 -12.59 22.48
N HIS A 533 15.35 -12.89 21.20
CA HIS A 533 14.98 -14.21 20.70
C HIS A 533 16.19 -15.04 20.25
N GLY A 534 17.39 -14.49 20.28
CA GLY A 534 18.61 -15.17 19.82
C GLY A 534 18.69 -15.34 18.30
N ASN A 535 17.95 -14.52 17.55
CA ASN A 535 17.90 -14.55 16.08
C ASN A 535 19.12 -13.82 15.44
N VAL A 536 20.20 -13.64 16.18
CA VAL A 536 21.41 -12.93 15.73
C VAL A 536 22.49 -13.97 15.47
N ASP A 537 22.73 -14.29 14.21
CA ASP A 537 23.87 -15.12 13.80
C ASP A 537 25.13 -14.25 13.64
N ASP A 538 26.27 -14.73 14.11
CA ASP A 538 27.56 -13.99 14.02
C ASP A 538 28.01 -13.75 12.56
N SER A 539 27.53 -14.57 11.62
CA SER A 539 27.83 -14.45 10.19
C SER A 539 26.86 -13.55 9.40
N GLU A 540 25.66 -13.30 9.94
CA GLU A 540 24.57 -12.57 9.28
C GLU A 540 24.13 -11.29 10.01
N ILE A 541 24.96 -10.83 10.96
CA ILE A 541 24.70 -9.61 11.73
C ILE A 541 24.51 -8.42 10.76
N ASP A 542 23.39 -7.72 10.90
CA ASP A 542 23.20 -6.39 10.29
C ASP A 542 24.10 -5.36 11.01
N VAL A 543 25.40 -5.49 10.79
CA VAL A 543 26.42 -4.67 11.43
C VAL A 543 26.13 -3.18 11.25
N GLY A 544 25.58 -2.77 10.10
CA GLY A 544 25.29 -1.37 9.82
C GLY A 544 24.24 -0.79 10.76
N SER A 545 23.11 -1.45 10.95
CA SER A 545 22.07 -0.98 11.88
C SER A 545 22.54 -0.99 13.33
N TYR A 546 23.37 -1.97 13.72
CA TYR A 546 23.94 -2.01 15.06
C TYR A 546 24.94 -0.88 15.31
N LEU A 547 25.80 -0.59 14.35
CA LEU A 547 26.72 0.55 14.42
C LEU A 547 25.97 1.89 14.54
N TYR A 548 24.89 2.03 13.77
CA TYR A 548 24.06 3.23 13.85
C TYR A 548 23.38 3.36 15.21
N LEU A 549 22.88 2.27 15.79
CA LEU A 549 22.35 2.25 17.16
C LEU A 549 23.41 2.66 18.18
N ILE A 550 24.63 2.15 18.07
CA ILE A 550 25.76 2.51 18.96
C ILE A 550 26.05 4.01 18.88
N ALA A 551 26.09 4.57 17.67
CA ALA A 551 26.29 6.01 17.49
C ALA A 551 25.17 6.84 18.12
N TRP A 552 23.93 6.38 18.05
CA TRP A 552 22.79 7.02 18.75
C TRP A 552 22.86 6.89 20.26
N VAL A 553 23.36 5.78 20.79
CA VAL A 553 23.65 5.65 22.23
C VAL A 553 24.70 6.67 22.65
N LEU A 554 25.80 6.81 21.90
CA LEU A 554 26.81 7.82 22.16
C LEU A 554 26.25 9.24 22.11
N LYS A 555 25.44 9.56 21.10
CA LYS A 555 24.78 10.86 20.95
C LYS A 555 23.82 11.14 22.10
N LEU A 556 22.98 10.19 22.47
CA LEU A 556 22.05 10.33 23.58
C LEU A 556 22.78 10.59 24.90
N LEU A 557 23.85 9.82 25.17
CA LEU A 557 24.65 10.02 26.37
C LEU A 557 25.40 11.36 26.38
N SER A 558 25.87 11.83 25.23
CA SER A 558 26.52 13.14 25.08
C SER A 558 25.57 14.29 25.41
N TRP A 559 24.31 14.19 25.03
CA TRP A 559 23.30 15.22 25.34
C TRP A 559 23.03 15.42 26.83
N TYR A 560 23.22 14.38 27.64
CA TYR A 560 22.91 14.39 29.07
C TYR A 560 24.17 14.41 29.96
N SER A 561 25.39 14.36 29.37
CA SER A 561 26.65 14.51 30.10
C SER A 561 27.07 15.98 30.13
N LEU A 562 27.17 16.55 31.34
CA LEU A 562 27.69 17.90 31.53
C LEU A 562 29.17 18.02 31.08
N LYS A 563 29.98 16.95 31.30
CA LYS A 563 31.38 16.93 30.86
C LYS A 563 31.49 16.97 29.33
N ALA A 564 30.66 16.16 28.63
CA ALA A 564 30.61 16.14 27.17
C ALA A 564 30.20 17.50 26.59
N LYS A 565 29.17 18.15 27.17
CA LYS A 565 28.75 19.50 26.77
C LYS A 565 29.88 20.53 26.91
N ASN A 566 30.55 20.55 28.05
CA ASN A 566 31.68 21.45 28.31
C ASN A 566 32.85 21.24 27.34
N ILE A 567 33.09 20.00 26.90
CA ILE A 567 34.11 19.69 25.88
C ILE A 567 33.64 20.20 24.51
N SER A 568 32.39 19.88 24.11
CA SER A 568 31.80 20.31 22.83
C SER A 568 31.84 21.85 22.65
N GLU A 569 31.54 22.61 23.71
CA GLU A 569 31.60 24.08 23.69
C GLU A 569 33.00 24.66 23.47
N LYS A 570 34.03 23.90 23.81
CA LYS A 570 35.44 24.32 23.66
C LYS A 570 36.08 23.87 22.36
N MET A 571 35.46 22.97 21.62
CA MET A 571 35.96 22.44 20.36
C MET A 571 35.99 23.51 19.26
N ASP A 572 37.05 23.52 18.48
CA ASP A 572 37.14 24.36 17.27
C ASP A 572 36.51 23.64 16.07
N TRP A 573 35.17 23.67 16.04
CA TRP A 573 34.38 23.05 14.99
C TRP A 573 34.69 23.56 13.59
N LYS A 574 35.18 24.81 13.46
CA LYS A 574 35.52 25.40 12.17
C LYS A 574 36.77 24.80 11.53
N SER A 575 37.68 24.24 12.36
CA SER A 575 38.89 23.58 11.86
C SER A 575 38.64 22.18 11.35
N LEU A 576 37.46 21.60 11.60
CA LEU A 576 37.09 20.27 11.17
C LEU A 576 36.48 20.32 9.77
N ASN A 577 36.99 19.50 8.87
CA ASN A 577 36.44 19.38 7.53
C ASN A 577 35.05 18.77 7.60
N THR A 578 34.08 19.43 7.02
CA THR A 578 32.72 18.88 6.82
C THR A 578 32.72 18.01 5.56
N ILE A 579 32.08 16.86 5.64
CA ILE A 579 31.74 16.11 4.45
C ILE A 579 30.57 16.84 3.80
N ASP A 580 30.69 17.11 2.51
CA ASP A 580 29.51 17.37 1.71
C ASP A 580 28.72 16.06 1.59
N LEU A 581 27.73 15.87 2.49
CA LEU A 581 26.81 14.73 2.47
C LEU A 581 26.03 14.66 1.15
N GLY A 582 25.93 15.77 0.40
CA GLY A 582 25.37 15.81 -0.94
C GLY A 582 26.24 15.05 -1.95
N ALA A 583 27.57 15.08 -1.82
CA ALA A 583 28.45 14.24 -2.62
C ALA A 583 28.33 12.75 -2.24
N PHE A 584 28.03 12.44 -0.99
CA PHE A 584 27.75 11.07 -0.53
C PHE A 584 26.39 10.55 -1.01
N ASN A 585 25.37 11.38 -1.08
CA ASN A 585 24.07 11.01 -1.65
C ASN A 585 24.18 10.59 -3.12
N ASN A 586 25.19 11.04 -3.86
CA ASN A 586 25.46 10.59 -5.23
C ASN A 586 26.16 9.21 -5.29
N ILE A 587 26.83 8.78 -4.22
CA ILE A 587 27.44 7.44 -4.10
C ILE A 587 26.37 6.40 -3.68
N ILE A 588 25.34 6.85 -3.01
CA ILE A 588 24.21 6.03 -2.50
C ILE A 588 23.11 5.84 -3.58
N ARG A 589 23.14 6.61 -4.67
CA ARG A 589 22.20 6.51 -5.80
C ARG A 589 22.65 5.50 -6.86
N VAL A 590 22.94 4.27 -6.47
CA VAL A 590 23.11 3.16 -7.42
C VAL A 590 21.99 2.15 -7.20
#